data_152faa55eee7c178f641e7f015889051
#
_entry.id   152faa55eee7c178f641e7f015889051
#
_cell.length_a   1.000
_cell.length_b   1.000
_cell.length_c   1.000
_cell.angle_alpha   90.00
_cell.angle_beta   90.00
_cell.angle_gamma   90.00
#
_symmetry.space_group_name_H-M   'P 1'
#
loop_
_entity.id
_entity.type
_entity.pdbx_description
1 polymer ?
#
loop_
_entity_poly.entity_id
_entity_poly.type
_entity_poly.pdbx_seq_one_letter_code
_entity_poly.pdbx_strand_id
1 'polypeptide(L)'
;GSDTDTIQVDLLTLQDGNNKIIVEGLELEAGEYDQLRLSIIDEDTNFSWVKEIDNGDVLKELKVPSEELKLGGFTVESGGVQVFVIEFDLRKAMTYNPGPDRYILKPTGVRIVDVEAAASISGTVDDALFSGNSSVPCMGKADATDGNVIYLYQGHGLTIGNLADNFDSILDITAPDTAIAPYTSQKVAAD
;
A
#
# COMPACT_ATOMS: atom_id res chain seq x y z
N GLY A 1 -32.82 9.10 5.32
CA GLY A 1 -31.46 9.15 5.76
C GLY A 1 -30.87 7.76 5.57
N SER A 2 -30.02 7.56 4.60
CA SER A 2 -29.26 6.34 4.47
C SER A 2 -28.24 6.33 5.61
N ASP A 3 -28.39 5.37 6.50
CA ASP A 3 -27.38 4.99 7.45
C ASP A 3 -26.20 4.45 6.61
N THR A 4 -25.20 5.27 6.39
CA THR A 4 -23.97 4.81 5.74
C THR A 4 -23.19 4.07 6.81
N ASP A 5 -23.32 2.75 6.81
CA ASP A 5 -22.50 1.89 7.66
C ASP A 5 -21.04 2.15 7.37
N THR A 6 -20.36 2.79 8.30
CA THR A 6 -18.93 3.06 8.21
C THR A 6 -18.17 1.79 8.60
N ILE A 7 -17.30 1.32 7.73
CA ILE A 7 -16.46 0.16 8.00
C ILE A 7 -15.06 0.65 8.36
N GLN A 8 -14.58 0.30 9.55
CA GLN A 8 -13.21 0.53 9.94
C GLN A 8 -12.34 -0.67 9.59
N VAL A 9 -11.18 -0.40 9.00
CA VAL A 9 -10.23 -1.40 8.53
C VAL A 9 -8.84 -1.08 9.07
N ASP A 10 -8.24 -2.04 9.76
CA ASP A 10 -6.82 -1.97 10.12
C ASP A 10 -6.00 -2.57 8.97
N LEU A 11 -5.35 -1.71 8.19
CA LEU A 11 -4.59 -2.11 7.00
C LEU A 11 -3.36 -2.96 7.34
N LEU A 12 -2.80 -2.84 8.55
CA LEU A 12 -1.64 -3.63 8.95
C LEU A 12 -1.98 -5.09 9.25
N THR A 13 -3.25 -5.40 9.52
CA THR A 13 -3.72 -6.78 9.71
C THR A 13 -4.03 -7.50 8.40
N LEU A 14 -4.08 -6.76 7.29
CA LEU A 14 -4.42 -7.28 5.95
C LEU A 14 -3.15 -7.53 5.12
N GLN A 15 -2.21 -8.29 5.69
CA GLN A 15 -0.98 -8.74 5.04
C GLN A 15 -1.08 -10.24 4.72
N ASP A 16 -0.15 -10.74 3.93
CA ASP A 16 0.01 -12.18 3.65
C ASP A 16 -1.25 -12.84 3.06
N GLY A 17 -1.97 -12.11 2.20
CA GLY A 17 -3.20 -12.59 1.55
C GLY A 17 -4.47 -12.44 2.39
N ASN A 18 -4.36 -11.94 3.62
CA ASN A 18 -5.53 -11.59 4.41
C ASN A 18 -6.28 -10.42 3.77
N ASN A 19 -7.60 -10.52 3.72
CA ASN A 19 -8.45 -9.46 3.18
C ASN A 19 -9.70 -9.27 4.04
N LYS A 20 -10.39 -8.16 3.81
CA LYS A 20 -11.67 -7.85 4.44
C LYS A 20 -12.68 -7.45 3.36
N ILE A 21 -13.82 -8.13 3.34
CA ILE A 21 -14.91 -7.77 2.45
C ILE A 21 -15.52 -6.45 2.94
N ILE A 22 -15.56 -5.46 2.06
CA ILE A 22 -16.15 -4.14 2.33
C ILE A 22 -17.45 -3.92 1.58
N VAL A 23 -17.64 -4.60 0.46
CA VAL A 23 -18.88 -4.60 -0.33
C VAL A 23 -19.10 -6.00 -0.88
N GLU A 24 -20.32 -6.50 -0.78
CA GLU A 24 -20.74 -7.80 -1.32
C GLU A 24 -22.09 -7.66 -2.03
N GLY A 25 -22.27 -8.40 -3.13
CA GLY A 25 -23.53 -8.46 -3.84
C GLY A 25 -23.93 -7.16 -4.56
N LEU A 26 -22.98 -6.30 -4.89
CA LEU A 26 -23.22 -5.10 -5.67
C LEU A 26 -23.46 -5.49 -7.13
N GLU A 27 -24.65 -5.22 -7.65
CA GLU A 27 -24.98 -5.44 -9.06
C GLU A 27 -24.51 -4.24 -9.89
N LEU A 28 -23.67 -4.53 -10.89
CA LEU A 28 -23.16 -3.54 -11.84
C LEU A 28 -23.46 -4.00 -13.27
N GLU A 29 -23.72 -3.06 -14.16
CA GLU A 29 -23.80 -3.33 -15.58
C GLU A 29 -22.41 -3.65 -16.14
N ALA A 30 -22.33 -4.58 -17.11
CA ALA A 30 -21.08 -4.88 -17.79
C ALA A 30 -20.59 -3.65 -18.56
N GLY A 31 -19.30 -3.35 -18.46
CA GLY A 31 -18.69 -2.21 -19.11
C GLY A 31 -17.43 -1.73 -18.42
N GLU A 32 -16.86 -0.68 -18.97
CA GLU A 32 -15.68 -0.02 -18.42
C GLU A 32 -16.11 1.08 -17.43
N TYR A 33 -15.47 1.09 -16.28
CA TYR A 33 -15.65 2.10 -15.24
C TYR A 33 -14.35 2.88 -15.11
N ASP A 34 -14.40 4.18 -15.30
CA ASP A 34 -13.20 5.02 -15.34
C ASP A 34 -12.54 5.19 -13.97
N GLN A 35 -13.30 5.07 -12.89
CA GLN A 35 -12.78 5.36 -11.55
C GLN A 35 -13.63 4.73 -10.45
N LEU A 36 -12.96 4.09 -9.48
CA LEU A 36 -13.55 3.78 -8.17
C LEU A 36 -13.22 4.89 -7.18
N ARG A 37 -14.18 5.30 -6.37
CA ARG A 37 -14.01 6.27 -5.29
C ARG A 37 -14.42 5.69 -3.96
N LEU A 38 -13.53 5.79 -2.99
CA LEU A 38 -13.81 5.45 -1.61
C LEU A 38 -13.86 6.74 -0.78
N SER A 39 -15.00 7.03 -0.21
CA SER A 39 -15.12 8.12 0.76
C SER A 39 -14.49 7.70 2.09
N ILE A 40 -13.68 8.56 2.66
CA ILE A 40 -12.95 8.32 3.90
C ILE A 40 -13.33 9.40 4.91
N ILE A 41 -13.67 9.02 6.13
CA ILE A 41 -13.78 9.96 7.23
C ILE A 41 -12.38 10.18 7.78
N ASP A 42 -11.74 11.25 7.36
CA ASP A 42 -10.38 11.62 7.72
C ASP A 42 -10.32 12.75 8.77
N GLU A 43 -9.12 13.08 9.23
CA GLU A 43 -8.89 14.16 10.23
C GLU A 43 -9.69 14.00 11.53
N ASP A 44 -10.10 12.78 11.86
CA ASP A 44 -10.77 12.44 13.11
C ASP A 44 -10.25 11.10 13.63
N THR A 45 -9.52 11.13 14.72
CA THR A 45 -8.92 9.94 15.34
C THR A 45 -9.94 8.94 15.91
N ASN A 46 -11.22 9.26 15.93
CA ASN A 46 -12.27 8.28 16.23
C ASN A 46 -12.58 7.36 15.03
N PHE A 47 -12.24 7.79 13.81
CA PHE A 47 -12.53 7.08 12.58
C PHE A 47 -11.28 6.64 11.83
N SER A 48 -10.30 7.55 11.64
CA SER A 48 -9.10 7.27 10.86
C SER A 48 -7.84 7.81 11.56
N TRP A 49 -6.89 6.91 11.82
CA TRP A 49 -5.65 7.26 12.53
C TRP A 49 -4.47 6.41 12.11
N VAL A 50 -3.29 6.86 12.47
CA VAL A 50 -2.06 6.08 12.52
C VAL A 50 -1.59 6.00 13.98
N LYS A 51 -1.24 4.80 14.43
CA LYS A 51 -0.70 4.56 15.76
C LYS A 51 0.82 4.47 15.70
N GLU A 52 1.50 5.38 16.36
CA GLU A 52 2.97 5.39 16.48
C GLU A 52 3.39 4.49 17.65
N ILE A 53 3.80 3.25 17.36
CA ILE A 53 4.17 2.26 18.38
C ILE A 53 5.44 2.70 19.11
N ASP A 54 6.46 3.16 18.39
CA ASP A 54 7.74 3.58 18.96
C ASP A 54 7.66 4.88 19.75
N ASN A 55 6.56 5.61 19.65
CA ASN A 55 6.29 6.87 20.33
C ASN A 55 5.20 6.73 21.41
N GLY A 56 5.15 5.60 22.08
CA GLY A 56 4.21 5.37 23.21
C GLY A 56 2.75 5.19 22.80
N ASP A 57 2.51 4.56 21.67
CA ASP A 57 1.16 4.27 21.16
C ASP A 57 0.30 5.53 20.87
N VAL A 58 0.94 6.63 20.51
CA VAL A 58 0.24 7.87 20.19
C VAL A 58 -0.56 7.73 18.92
N LEU A 59 -1.80 8.19 18.94
CA LEU A 59 -2.66 8.28 17.76
C LEU A 59 -2.42 9.61 17.05
N LYS A 60 -2.14 9.54 15.76
CA LYS A 60 -2.02 10.68 14.86
C LYS A 60 -3.17 10.70 13.87
N GLU A 61 -3.63 11.87 13.52
CA GLU A 61 -4.64 12.04 12.49
C GLU A 61 -4.16 11.50 11.15
N LEU A 62 -5.08 10.89 10.41
CA LEU A 62 -4.88 10.48 9.03
C LEU A 62 -5.63 11.43 8.11
N LYS A 63 -4.92 12.11 7.22
CA LYS A 63 -5.50 12.93 6.15
C LYS A 63 -5.56 12.14 4.85
N VAL A 64 -6.72 12.19 4.19
CA VAL A 64 -6.89 11.73 2.82
C VAL A 64 -7.22 12.94 1.94
N PRO A 65 -6.42 13.26 0.90
CA PRO A 65 -6.71 14.39 0.04
C PRO A 65 -8.12 14.30 -0.56
N SER A 66 -8.91 15.37 -0.39
CA SER A 66 -10.30 15.45 -0.84
C SER A 66 -11.28 14.51 -0.14
N GLU A 67 -10.90 13.90 1.00
CA GLU A 67 -11.73 12.94 1.74
C GLU A 67 -12.14 11.71 0.89
N GLU A 68 -11.46 11.51 -0.24
CA GLU A 68 -11.72 10.42 -1.18
C GLU A 68 -10.42 9.80 -1.68
N LEU A 69 -10.36 8.47 -1.67
CA LEU A 69 -9.38 7.73 -2.45
C LEU A 69 -9.93 7.50 -3.86
N LYS A 70 -9.31 8.16 -4.83
CA LYS A 70 -9.63 8.03 -6.26
C LYS A 70 -8.71 7.00 -6.86
N LEU A 71 -9.28 5.82 -7.12
CA LEU A 71 -8.56 4.69 -7.69
C LEU A 71 -8.75 4.64 -9.19
N GLY A 72 -7.93 3.86 -9.89
CA GLY A 72 -8.05 3.67 -11.33
C GLY A 72 -9.37 3.05 -11.76
N GLY A 73 -9.55 2.95 -13.07
CA GLY A 73 -10.69 2.28 -13.67
C GLY A 73 -10.59 0.75 -13.57
N PHE A 74 -11.71 0.10 -13.83
CA PHE A 74 -11.84 -1.34 -13.88
C PHE A 74 -12.92 -1.75 -14.89
N THR A 75 -12.89 -2.99 -15.34
CA THR A 75 -13.86 -3.52 -16.29
C THR A 75 -14.76 -4.54 -15.60
N VAL A 76 -16.06 -4.41 -15.78
CA VAL A 76 -17.06 -5.40 -15.36
C VAL A 76 -17.45 -6.25 -16.57
N GLU A 77 -17.15 -7.54 -16.50
CA GLU A 77 -17.49 -8.49 -17.54
C GLU A 77 -18.98 -8.90 -17.47
N SER A 78 -19.52 -9.33 -18.59
CA SER A 78 -20.91 -9.80 -18.63
C SER A 78 -21.05 -11.22 -18.06
N GLY A 79 -21.91 -11.36 -17.08
CA GLY A 79 -22.28 -12.64 -16.48
C GLY A 79 -21.26 -13.16 -15.47
N GLY A 80 -21.74 -13.59 -14.32
CA GLY A 80 -20.94 -14.13 -13.25
C GLY A 80 -20.69 -13.15 -12.09
N VAL A 81 -19.83 -13.55 -11.19
CA VAL A 81 -19.39 -12.76 -10.05
C VAL A 81 -17.91 -12.45 -10.25
N GLN A 82 -17.57 -11.18 -10.23
CA GLN A 82 -16.17 -10.74 -10.22
C GLN A 82 -15.77 -10.28 -8.82
N VAL A 83 -14.54 -10.52 -8.47
CA VAL A 83 -13.95 -10.09 -7.19
C VAL A 83 -12.85 -9.10 -7.47
N PHE A 84 -13.00 -7.89 -6.93
CA PHE A 84 -11.97 -6.86 -6.98
C PHE A 84 -11.36 -6.69 -5.60
N VAL A 85 -10.04 -6.57 -5.54
CA VAL A 85 -9.28 -6.27 -4.33
C VAL A 85 -8.71 -4.86 -4.44
N ILE A 86 -8.84 -4.10 -3.35
CA ILE A 86 -8.16 -2.82 -3.22
C ILE A 86 -6.89 -3.08 -2.42
N GLU A 87 -5.76 -2.90 -3.07
CA GLU A 87 -4.44 -3.08 -2.48
C GLU A 87 -3.84 -1.75 -2.04
N PHE A 88 -3.24 -1.74 -0.86
CA PHE A 88 -2.56 -0.60 -0.27
C PHE A 88 -1.07 -0.90 -0.13
N ASP A 89 -0.23 -0.29 -0.96
CA ASP A 89 1.20 -0.20 -0.72
C ASP A 89 1.45 1.00 0.22
N LEU A 90 1.45 0.73 1.53
CA LEU A 90 1.55 1.78 2.54
C LEU A 90 2.89 2.52 2.48
N ARG A 91 3.97 1.88 2.06
CA ARG A 91 5.27 2.54 1.88
C ARG A 91 5.22 3.63 0.81
N LYS A 92 4.39 3.44 -0.20
CA LYS A 92 4.18 4.40 -1.29
C LYS A 92 3.06 5.39 -1.01
N ALA A 93 2.01 4.91 -0.30
CA ALA A 93 0.81 5.69 -0.04
C ALA A 93 0.94 6.64 1.16
N MET A 94 1.69 6.24 2.20
CA MET A 94 1.75 6.99 3.47
C MET A 94 2.91 7.98 3.49
N THR A 95 2.62 9.17 3.99
CA THR A 95 3.60 10.25 4.20
C THR A 95 3.33 10.94 5.52
N TYR A 96 4.36 11.15 6.34
CA TYR A 96 4.23 11.98 7.54
C TYR A 96 4.42 13.46 7.19
N ASN A 97 3.54 14.30 7.71
CA ASN A 97 3.63 15.75 7.58
C ASN A 97 3.91 16.40 8.94
N PRO A 98 5.16 16.83 9.20
CA PRO A 98 5.56 17.32 10.51
C PRO A 98 4.95 18.68 10.90
N GLY A 99 4.55 19.48 9.93
CA GLY A 99 3.94 20.80 10.21
C GLY A 99 2.64 20.68 11.00
N PRO A 100 1.61 20.01 10.47
CA PRO A 100 0.38 19.73 11.21
C PRO A 100 0.47 18.47 12.10
N ASP A 101 1.60 17.79 12.18
CA ASP A 101 1.85 16.59 12.99
C ASP A 101 0.84 15.45 12.69
N ARG A 102 0.70 15.08 11.41
CA ARG A 102 -0.24 14.06 10.95
C ARG A 102 0.29 13.25 9.77
N TYR A 103 -0.35 12.13 9.49
CA TYR A 103 -0.09 11.31 8.32
C TYR A 103 -1.03 11.65 7.17
N ILE A 104 -0.54 11.44 5.94
CA ILE A 104 -1.32 11.63 4.72
C ILE A 104 -1.32 10.30 3.97
N LEU A 105 -2.50 9.79 3.62
CA LEU A 105 -2.68 8.64 2.76
C LEU A 105 -2.99 9.12 1.33
N LYS A 106 -2.06 8.87 0.43
CA LYS A 106 -2.15 9.28 -0.98
C LYS A 106 -2.71 8.15 -1.84
N PRO A 107 -3.52 8.42 -2.85
CA PRO A 107 -4.04 7.37 -3.74
C PRO A 107 -2.96 6.72 -4.62
N THR A 108 -1.77 7.32 -4.75
CA THR A 108 -0.67 6.81 -5.59
C THR A 108 -0.14 5.43 -5.16
N GLY A 109 -0.35 5.04 -3.91
CA GLY A 109 0.00 3.72 -3.39
C GLY A 109 -1.21 2.79 -3.26
N VAL A 110 -2.35 3.15 -3.82
CA VAL A 110 -3.58 2.34 -3.72
C VAL A 110 -4.07 1.99 -5.12
N ARG A 111 -4.44 0.72 -5.34
CA ARG A 111 -4.91 0.25 -6.64
C ARG A 111 -6.07 -0.72 -6.49
N ILE A 112 -6.89 -0.82 -7.53
CA ILE A 112 -7.90 -1.85 -7.68
C ILE A 112 -7.35 -2.97 -8.58
N VAL A 113 -7.54 -4.20 -8.19
CA VAL A 113 -7.07 -5.40 -8.91
C VAL A 113 -8.23 -6.37 -9.09
N ASP A 114 -8.46 -6.80 -10.31
CA ASP A 114 -9.33 -7.94 -10.60
C ASP A 114 -8.58 -9.22 -10.23
N VAL A 115 -9.13 -9.99 -9.31
CA VAL A 115 -8.48 -11.20 -8.79
C VAL A 115 -8.34 -12.27 -9.88
N GLU A 116 -9.27 -12.37 -10.80
CA GLU A 116 -9.22 -13.36 -11.88
C GLU A 116 -8.19 -13.00 -12.97
N ALA A 117 -7.93 -11.70 -13.15
CA ALA A 117 -6.92 -11.21 -14.09
C ALA A 117 -5.53 -11.08 -13.46
N ALA A 118 -5.41 -11.22 -12.14
CA ALA A 118 -4.15 -11.04 -11.43
C ALA A 118 -3.24 -12.27 -11.57
N ALA A 119 -1.96 -12.00 -11.81
CA ALA A 119 -0.90 -12.99 -11.68
C ALA A 119 -0.21 -12.85 -10.32
N SER A 120 0.26 -13.95 -9.75
CA SER A 120 1.04 -13.95 -8.53
C SER A 120 2.49 -14.37 -8.79
N ILE A 121 3.39 -13.79 -8.02
CA ILE A 121 4.80 -14.21 -7.96
C ILE A 121 5.04 -14.66 -6.52
N SER A 122 5.54 -15.89 -6.34
CA SER A 122 5.94 -16.41 -5.05
C SER A 122 7.39 -16.86 -5.07
N GLY A 123 8.06 -16.76 -3.95
CA GLY A 123 9.45 -17.14 -3.80
C GLY A 123 9.92 -16.99 -2.36
N THR A 124 11.15 -17.40 -2.11
CA THR A 124 11.81 -17.25 -0.82
C THR A 124 13.00 -16.32 -0.94
N VAL A 125 13.34 -15.66 0.15
CA VAL A 125 14.53 -14.82 0.26
C VAL A 125 15.53 -15.55 1.14
N ASP A 126 16.73 -15.76 0.62
CA ASP A 126 17.80 -16.45 1.36
C ASP A 126 18.31 -15.54 2.49
N ASP A 127 18.21 -16.02 3.72
CA ASP A 127 18.71 -15.32 4.91
C ASP A 127 20.18 -14.94 4.83
N ALA A 128 20.98 -15.72 4.11
CA ALA A 128 22.39 -15.43 3.91
C ALA A 128 22.64 -14.09 3.18
N LEU A 129 21.65 -13.57 2.47
CA LEU A 129 21.75 -12.24 1.86
C LEU A 129 21.75 -11.11 2.91
N PHE A 130 21.22 -11.37 4.09
CA PHE A 130 21.02 -10.36 5.15
C PHE A 130 21.82 -10.66 6.41
N SER A 131 22.04 -11.92 6.75
CA SER A 131 22.62 -12.37 8.02
C SER A 131 24.13 -12.28 8.13
N GLY A 132 24.83 -11.71 7.26
CA GLY A 132 26.31 -11.72 7.32
C GLY A 132 26.99 -10.42 6.94
N ASN A 133 26.24 -9.43 6.55
CA ASN A 133 26.81 -8.20 6.05
C ASN A 133 27.01 -7.18 7.18
N SER A 134 28.20 -7.20 7.77
CA SER A 134 28.61 -6.25 8.81
C SER A 134 28.79 -4.81 8.31
N SER A 135 28.58 -4.58 7.03
CA SER A 135 28.77 -3.27 6.41
C SER A 135 27.43 -2.70 6.01
N VAL A 136 26.82 -1.87 6.88
CA VAL A 136 25.75 -0.92 6.54
C VAL A 136 24.36 -1.51 6.26
N PRO A 137 23.39 -0.80 6.30
CA PRO A 137 22.21 -0.65 7.15
C PRO A 137 21.53 -1.95 7.61
N CYS A 138 21.99 -3.11 7.17
CA CYS A 138 21.48 -4.42 7.61
C CYS A 138 22.15 -4.96 8.89
N MET A 139 23.04 -4.18 9.50
CA MET A 139 23.71 -4.57 10.73
C MET A 139 22.74 -4.64 11.90
N GLY A 140 22.67 -5.82 12.53
CA GLY A 140 21.78 -6.04 13.67
C GLY A 140 20.40 -6.62 13.31
N LYS A 141 20.14 -6.93 12.05
CA LYS A 141 18.92 -7.65 11.66
C LYS A 141 19.02 -9.12 12.03
N ALA A 142 17.96 -9.65 12.63
CA ALA A 142 17.89 -11.02 13.10
C ALA A 142 17.82 -12.03 11.93
N ASP A 143 17.07 -11.68 10.90
CA ASP A 143 16.79 -12.53 9.73
C ASP A 143 16.32 -11.69 8.53
N ALA A 144 15.94 -12.37 7.44
CA ALA A 144 15.46 -11.74 6.21
C ALA A 144 14.15 -10.99 6.40
N THR A 145 13.35 -11.29 7.43
CA THR A 145 12.05 -10.68 7.67
C THR A 145 12.14 -9.34 8.41
N ASP A 146 13.27 -9.08 9.05
CA ASP A 146 13.45 -7.88 9.89
C ASP A 146 13.56 -6.60 9.06
N GLY A 147 12.40 -6.06 8.73
CA GLY A 147 12.23 -4.80 8.02
C GLY A 147 12.64 -4.83 6.55
N ASN A 148 12.87 -6.00 5.96
CA ASN A 148 13.20 -6.11 4.55
C ASN A 148 11.94 -6.09 3.67
N VAL A 149 12.10 -5.50 2.49
CA VAL A 149 11.04 -5.34 1.50
C VAL A 149 11.56 -5.73 0.13
N ILE A 150 10.73 -6.44 -0.62
CA ILE A 150 10.96 -6.76 -2.02
C ILE A 150 10.24 -5.71 -2.85
N TYR A 151 10.96 -5.13 -3.80
CA TYR A 151 10.40 -4.21 -4.79
C TYR A 151 10.28 -4.89 -6.14
N LEU A 152 9.15 -4.74 -6.79
CA LEU A 152 8.92 -5.17 -8.16
C LEU A 152 8.95 -3.97 -9.10
N TYR A 153 9.79 -4.05 -10.14
CA TYR A 153 9.91 -3.00 -11.15
C TYR A 153 9.44 -3.52 -12.50
N GLN A 154 8.67 -2.72 -13.20
CA GLN A 154 8.20 -3.05 -14.54
C GLN A 154 9.28 -2.73 -15.58
N GLY A 155 9.59 -3.67 -16.46
CA GLY A 155 10.54 -3.50 -17.55
C GLY A 155 11.55 -4.64 -17.66
N HIS A 156 12.47 -4.49 -18.58
CA HIS A 156 13.59 -5.43 -18.79
C HIS A 156 14.90 -4.64 -18.95
N GLY A 157 16.01 -5.29 -18.64
CA GLY A 157 17.34 -4.68 -18.75
C GLY A 157 17.55 -3.48 -17.81
N LEU A 158 16.83 -3.45 -16.70
CA LEU A 158 16.92 -2.37 -15.72
C LEU A 158 18.28 -2.41 -15.02
N THR A 159 18.84 -1.23 -14.75
CA THR A 159 20.12 -1.09 -14.04
C THR A 159 19.85 -0.70 -12.59
N ILE A 160 20.45 -1.38 -11.63
CA ILE A 160 20.26 -1.12 -10.20
C ILE A 160 20.42 0.36 -9.84
N GLY A 161 21.40 1.04 -10.45
CA GLY A 161 21.63 2.46 -10.19
C GLY A 161 20.49 3.41 -10.60
N ASN A 162 19.53 2.92 -11.39
CA ASN A 162 18.36 3.69 -11.82
C ASN A 162 17.06 3.30 -11.08
N LEU A 163 17.13 2.29 -10.21
CA LEU A 163 15.96 1.88 -9.44
C LEU A 163 15.82 2.76 -8.20
N ALA A 164 14.63 3.28 -8.01
CA ALA A 164 14.29 4.09 -6.85
C ALA A 164 13.60 3.25 -5.78
N ASP A 165 13.67 3.69 -4.55
CA ASP A 165 12.84 3.20 -3.45
C ASP A 165 11.44 3.86 -3.53
N ASN A 166 10.51 3.49 -2.66
CA ASN A 166 9.30 4.25 -2.40
C ASN A 166 9.67 5.50 -1.58
N PHE A 167 9.70 6.65 -2.23
CA PHE A 167 10.13 7.89 -1.60
C PHE A 167 8.97 8.60 -0.90
N ASP A 168 9.25 9.04 0.32
CA ASP A 168 8.47 10.09 0.96
C ASP A 168 8.97 11.45 0.48
N SER A 169 8.15 12.15 -0.29
CA SER A 169 8.50 13.47 -0.82
C SER A 169 8.70 14.57 0.22
N ILE A 170 8.42 14.30 1.49
CA ILE A 170 8.60 15.23 2.59
C ILE A 170 9.91 14.93 3.35
N LEU A 171 10.24 13.66 3.52
CA LEU A 171 11.43 13.22 4.27
C LEU A 171 12.59 12.88 3.35
N ASP A 172 12.34 12.43 2.15
CA ASP A 172 13.35 11.94 1.24
C ASP A 172 13.45 12.87 0.02
N ILE A 173 14.50 13.60 0.01
CA ILE A 173 14.66 14.85 -0.73
C ILE A 173 15.11 14.59 -2.18
N THR A 174 15.47 13.36 -2.56
CA THR A 174 16.22 13.19 -3.80
C THR A 174 15.98 11.85 -4.51
N ALA A 175 14.74 11.58 -4.94
CA ALA A 175 14.64 10.70 -6.10
C ALA A 175 15.16 11.47 -7.32
N PRO A 176 16.19 10.99 -8.05
CA PRO A 176 16.53 11.56 -9.32
C PRO A 176 15.32 11.55 -10.25
N ASP A 177 15.08 12.60 -11.02
CA ASP A 177 13.97 12.68 -11.99
C ASP A 177 13.93 11.52 -12.99
N THR A 178 15.05 10.79 -13.11
CA THR A 178 15.22 9.62 -13.98
C THR A 178 15.06 8.29 -13.26
N ALA A 179 14.80 8.29 -11.95
CA ALA A 179 14.68 7.06 -11.18
C ALA A 179 13.39 6.32 -11.52
N ILE A 180 13.51 5.01 -11.70
CA ILE A 180 12.40 4.11 -11.98
C ILE A 180 11.76 3.73 -10.65
N ALA A 181 10.55 4.22 -10.41
CA ALA A 181 9.79 3.88 -9.22
C ALA A 181 9.36 2.40 -9.23
N PRO A 182 9.28 1.74 -8.07
CA PRO A 182 8.74 0.39 -8.00
C PRO A 182 7.26 0.38 -8.40
N TYR A 183 6.87 -0.68 -9.09
CA TYR A 183 5.47 -0.94 -9.42
C TYR A 183 4.68 -1.30 -8.16
N THR A 184 5.25 -2.16 -7.33
CA THR A 184 4.71 -2.56 -6.02
C THR A 184 5.83 -2.97 -5.09
N SER A 185 5.54 -3.04 -3.81
CA SER A 185 6.43 -3.56 -2.78
C SER A 185 5.72 -4.56 -1.88
N GLN A 186 6.47 -5.50 -1.35
CA GLN A 186 5.99 -6.50 -0.40
C GLN A 186 7.01 -6.68 0.72
N LYS A 187 6.55 -6.66 1.96
CA LYS A 187 7.39 -7.02 3.09
C LYS A 187 7.76 -8.51 3.02
N VAL A 188 8.98 -8.85 3.37
CA VAL A 188 9.37 -10.26 3.53
C VAL A 188 8.64 -10.82 4.74
N ALA A 189 7.82 -11.86 4.53
CA ALA A 189 7.10 -12.54 5.57
C ALA A 189 7.99 -13.61 6.25
N ALA A 190 7.68 -13.95 7.50
CA ALA A 190 8.24 -15.11 8.15
C ALA A 190 7.68 -16.40 7.51
N ASP A 191 8.50 -17.45 7.46
CA ASP A 191 8.07 -18.78 7.03
C ASP A 191 7.13 -19.45 8.04
#